data_9a6dddd342b4e3d480c9308f58402cfd
#
_entry.id   9a6dddd342b4e3d480c9308f58402cfd
#
_cell.length_a   1.000
_cell.length_b   1.000
_cell.length_c   1.000
_cell.angle_alpha   90.00
_cell.angle_beta   90.00
_cell.angle_gamma   90.00
#
_symmetry.space_group_name_H-M   'P 1'
#
loop_
_entity.id
_entity.type
_entity.pdbx_description
1 polymer ?
#
loop_
_entity_poly.entity_id
_entity_poly.type
_entity_poly.pdbx_seq_one_letter_code
_entity_poly.pdbx_strand_id
1 'polypeptide(L)'
;MNDQPETGITPGGTSGAFRDVLSKDHARRGKPPLHFADMSEEERIGKAKELGLPKFRVKQLANHYYGHFDVNAEEFSDFPAARRSDAAEAFFPELIHEVTRQVADGGTTIKTLWRLFDGSLIESVLMRYPTRTTLCISSQVGCGMGCPFCATGQLGLTRNMSAGEIVEQVRVAAKAMRDGEVAGGSGRLSNIVFMGMGEPMGNYKSVLSAVRQISSMPPEGFGISARNITVSTVGVVPGIRKLAEEGIPVRLAVSLHAPSDELRDELVPMNKRFNTEQVLDAAHDYYLASKRRVSIEYALMRGINDQAEHAKLLAKRLNHYGDDRAHVNPIPLNPIE
;
A
#
# COMPACT_ATOMS: atom_id res chain seq x y z
N MET A 1 4.08 -2.93 -52.10
CA MET A 1 2.76 -3.32 -51.51
C MET A 1 3.05 -4.20 -50.31
N ASN A 2 3.14 -3.60 -49.16
CA ASN A 2 3.29 -4.29 -47.89
C ASN A 2 2.14 -3.81 -46.98
N ASP A 3 1.10 -4.63 -46.98
CA ASP A 3 0.03 -4.49 -45.99
C ASP A 3 0.51 -5.04 -44.63
N GLN A 4 0.68 -4.17 -43.65
CA GLN A 4 0.73 -4.56 -42.24
C GLN A 4 -0.63 -4.23 -41.63
N PRO A 5 -1.24 -5.15 -40.86
CA PRO A 5 -2.48 -4.87 -40.17
C PRO A 5 -2.25 -3.92 -38.97
N GLU A 6 -2.94 -2.80 -39.00
CA GLU A 6 -3.06 -1.90 -37.83
C GLU A 6 -3.74 -2.66 -36.67
N THR A 7 -2.98 -2.93 -35.62
CA THR A 7 -3.54 -3.38 -34.35
C THR A 7 -4.08 -2.15 -33.60
N GLY A 8 -5.33 -1.82 -33.86
CA GLY A 8 -6.07 -0.81 -33.13
C GLY A 8 -6.36 -1.30 -31.69
N ILE A 9 -5.51 -0.93 -30.73
CA ILE A 9 -5.86 -0.98 -29.30
C ILE A 9 -6.52 0.36 -28.99
N THR A 10 -7.85 0.37 -28.97
CA THR A 10 -8.63 1.47 -28.37
C THR A 10 -8.39 1.46 -26.87
N PRO A 11 -7.89 2.57 -26.25
CA PRO A 11 -7.86 2.69 -24.80
C PRO A 11 -9.32 2.75 -24.32
N GLY A 12 -9.76 1.72 -23.58
CA GLY A 12 -11.09 1.68 -23.01
C GLY A 12 -11.26 2.81 -22.00
N GLY A 13 -12.11 3.75 -22.29
CA GLY A 13 -12.51 4.85 -21.41
C GLY A 13 -13.22 4.31 -20.16
N THR A 14 -12.56 4.35 -19.02
CA THR A 14 -13.13 4.01 -17.70
C THR A 14 -12.87 5.08 -16.63
N SER A 15 -12.21 6.20 -16.96
CA SER A 15 -11.84 7.22 -15.97
C SER A 15 -13.03 8.11 -15.51
N GLY A 16 -13.96 8.44 -16.38
CA GLY A 16 -15.12 9.28 -16.04
C GLY A 16 -16.09 8.59 -15.09
N ALA A 17 -16.41 7.31 -15.34
CA ALA A 17 -17.28 6.52 -14.48
C ALA A 17 -16.66 6.31 -13.08
N PHE A 18 -15.33 6.23 -12.99
CA PHE A 18 -14.60 6.04 -11.74
C PHE A 18 -14.63 7.29 -10.86
N ARG A 19 -14.42 8.49 -11.44
CA ARG A 19 -14.57 9.77 -10.72
C ARG A 19 -15.99 9.98 -10.20
N ASP A 20 -17.01 9.65 -11.00
CA ASP A 20 -18.42 9.79 -10.61
C ASP A 20 -18.81 8.89 -9.45
N VAL A 21 -18.23 7.67 -9.35
CA VAL A 21 -18.45 6.75 -8.25
C VAL A 21 -17.73 7.22 -6.98
N LEU A 22 -16.53 7.81 -7.11
CA LEU A 22 -15.75 8.33 -5.98
C LEU A 22 -16.30 9.66 -5.42
N SER A 23 -17.03 10.43 -6.21
CA SER A 23 -17.46 11.79 -5.84
C SER A 23 -18.84 11.88 -5.18
N LYS A 24 -19.67 10.84 -5.23
CA LYS A 24 -21.12 10.95 -4.95
C LYS A 24 -21.59 10.53 -3.57
N ASP A 25 -20.77 9.84 -2.78
CA ASP A 25 -21.16 9.47 -1.41
C ASP A 25 -20.27 10.17 -0.37
N HIS A 26 -20.84 11.11 0.35
CA HIS A 26 -20.24 11.58 1.60
C HIS A 26 -20.25 10.42 2.60
N ALA A 27 -19.17 9.67 2.61
CA ALA A 27 -18.94 8.55 3.52
C ALA A 27 -19.26 8.96 4.97
N ARG A 28 -20.03 8.15 5.66
CA ARG A 28 -20.27 8.31 7.09
C ARG A 28 -18.94 8.31 7.80
N ARG A 29 -18.54 9.43 8.40
CA ARG A 29 -17.33 9.53 9.22
C ARG A 29 -17.51 8.66 10.46
N GLY A 30 -17.04 7.42 10.39
CA GLY A 30 -17.07 6.46 11.48
C GLY A 30 -15.70 5.80 11.64
N LYS A 31 -15.54 5.05 12.73
CA LYS A 31 -14.43 4.10 12.86
C LYS A 31 -14.87 2.78 12.23
N PRO A 32 -13.94 2.03 11.57
CA PRO A 32 -14.26 0.69 11.12
C PRO A 32 -14.67 -0.22 12.30
N PRO A 33 -15.42 -1.29 12.02
CA PRO A 33 -15.64 -2.34 13.00
C PRO A 33 -14.32 -2.81 13.58
N LEU A 34 -14.27 -3.09 14.88
CA LEU A 34 -13.05 -3.56 15.53
C LEU A 34 -12.69 -4.96 14.99
N HIS A 35 -11.64 -5.03 14.23
CA HIS A 35 -11.18 -6.23 13.56
C HIS A 35 -9.99 -6.87 14.29
N PHE A 36 -9.79 -8.18 14.16
CA PHE A 36 -8.69 -8.93 14.77
C PHE A 36 -7.31 -8.25 14.55
N ALA A 37 -7.05 -7.74 13.36
CA ALA A 37 -5.81 -7.06 13.02
C ALA A 37 -5.65 -5.66 13.68
N ASP A 38 -6.74 -5.08 14.18
CA ASP A 38 -6.72 -3.79 14.90
C ASP A 38 -6.67 -3.98 16.43
N MET A 39 -6.91 -5.20 16.92
CA MET A 39 -6.90 -5.53 18.36
C MET A 39 -5.49 -5.80 18.86
N SER A 40 -5.18 -5.33 20.08
CA SER A 40 -4.04 -5.81 20.85
C SER A 40 -4.25 -7.27 21.29
N GLU A 41 -3.20 -7.93 21.80
CA GLU A 41 -3.34 -9.30 22.35
C GLU A 41 -4.33 -9.34 23.51
N GLU A 42 -4.29 -8.34 24.40
CA GLU A 42 -5.20 -8.23 25.55
C GLU A 42 -6.65 -8.08 25.08
N GLU A 43 -6.90 -7.25 24.07
CA GLU A 43 -8.24 -7.08 23.50
C GLU A 43 -8.76 -8.36 22.86
N ARG A 44 -7.92 -9.09 22.11
CA ARG A 44 -8.26 -10.40 21.53
C ARG A 44 -8.61 -11.41 22.61
N ILE A 45 -7.84 -11.46 23.70
CA ILE A 45 -8.08 -12.36 24.83
C ILE A 45 -9.37 -11.96 25.56
N GLY A 46 -9.60 -10.67 25.80
CA GLY A 46 -10.82 -10.14 26.39
C GLY A 46 -12.05 -10.53 25.57
N LYS A 47 -12.00 -10.31 24.27
CA LYS A 47 -13.06 -10.66 23.33
C LYS A 47 -13.35 -12.17 23.30
N ALA A 48 -12.30 -13.00 23.32
CA ALA A 48 -12.45 -14.46 23.40
C ALA A 48 -13.14 -14.87 24.70
N LYS A 49 -12.80 -14.26 25.85
CA LYS A 49 -13.45 -14.52 27.14
C LYS A 49 -14.93 -14.14 27.12
N GLU A 50 -15.30 -13.02 26.52
CA GLU A 50 -16.71 -12.60 26.36
C GLU A 50 -17.52 -13.66 25.59
N LEU A 51 -16.90 -14.32 24.60
CA LEU A 51 -17.50 -15.41 23.85
C LEU A 51 -17.41 -16.78 24.53
N GLY A 52 -16.91 -16.85 25.77
CA GLY A 52 -16.69 -18.11 26.47
C GLY A 52 -15.61 -19.00 25.85
N LEU A 53 -14.68 -18.41 25.09
CA LEU A 53 -13.59 -19.12 24.43
C LEU A 53 -12.34 -19.11 25.31
N PRO A 54 -11.62 -20.25 25.45
CA PRO A 54 -10.33 -20.30 26.13
C PRO A 54 -9.27 -19.45 25.40
N LYS A 55 -8.32 -18.86 26.13
CA LYS A 55 -7.24 -17.98 25.62
C LYS A 55 -6.49 -18.60 24.41
N PHE A 56 -6.22 -19.89 24.41
CA PHE A 56 -5.47 -20.53 23.32
C PHE A 56 -6.18 -20.46 21.96
N ARG A 57 -7.52 -20.25 21.95
CA ARG A 57 -8.29 -20.09 20.71
C ARG A 57 -7.90 -18.84 19.93
N VAL A 58 -7.42 -17.78 20.62
CA VAL A 58 -6.90 -16.58 19.97
C VAL A 58 -5.72 -16.93 19.06
N LYS A 59 -4.84 -17.83 19.49
CA LYS A 59 -3.70 -18.29 18.68
C LYS A 59 -4.16 -19.13 17.47
N GLN A 60 -5.21 -19.92 17.61
CA GLN A 60 -5.80 -20.65 16.48
C GLN A 60 -6.40 -19.67 15.45
N LEU A 61 -7.18 -18.69 15.89
CA LEU A 61 -7.69 -17.63 15.01
C LEU A 61 -6.57 -16.86 14.32
N ALA A 62 -5.50 -16.54 15.05
CA ALA A 62 -4.33 -15.89 14.47
C ALA A 62 -3.67 -16.75 13.38
N ASN A 63 -3.58 -18.07 13.59
CA ASN A 63 -3.04 -18.99 12.58
C ASN A 63 -3.94 -19.10 11.35
N HIS A 64 -5.26 -19.16 11.52
CA HIS A 64 -6.20 -19.08 10.40
C HIS A 64 -6.01 -17.81 9.61
N TYR A 65 -5.99 -16.65 10.30
CA TYR A 65 -5.90 -15.35 9.66
C TYR A 65 -4.56 -15.11 8.94
N TYR A 66 -3.43 -15.28 9.63
CA TYR A 66 -2.12 -14.96 9.08
C TYR A 66 -1.45 -16.13 8.36
N GLY A 67 -1.70 -17.36 8.78
CA GLY A 67 -1.08 -18.56 8.22
C GLY A 67 -1.85 -19.16 7.05
N HIS A 68 -3.18 -19.17 7.16
CA HIS A 68 -4.06 -19.79 6.16
C HIS A 68 -4.86 -18.76 5.35
N PHE A 69 -4.88 -17.47 5.76
CA PHE A 69 -5.63 -16.37 5.14
C PHE A 69 -7.15 -16.55 5.21
N ASP A 70 -7.61 -17.37 6.13
CA ASP A 70 -9.01 -17.77 6.31
C ASP A 70 -9.69 -16.86 7.36
N VAL A 71 -10.92 -16.45 7.07
CA VAL A 71 -11.76 -15.63 7.97
C VAL A 71 -13.18 -16.15 8.09
N ASN A 72 -13.58 -17.12 7.24
CA ASN A 72 -14.92 -17.65 7.23
C ASN A 72 -15.07 -18.81 8.22
N ALA A 73 -16.24 -18.93 8.81
CA ALA A 73 -16.53 -19.95 9.84
C ALA A 73 -16.28 -21.40 9.34
N GLU A 74 -16.55 -21.68 8.07
CA GLU A 74 -16.39 -22.99 7.45
C GLU A 74 -14.92 -23.43 7.39
N GLU A 75 -14.00 -22.47 7.31
CA GLU A 75 -12.56 -22.69 7.18
C GLU A 75 -11.89 -23.01 8.54
N PHE A 76 -12.58 -22.76 9.68
CA PHE A 76 -12.02 -22.98 11.03
C PHE A 76 -12.11 -24.45 11.47
N SER A 77 -11.38 -25.34 10.77
CA SER A 77 -11.49 -26.79 10.93
C SER A 77 -11.15 -27.30 12.35
N ASP A 78 -10.24 -26.62 13.05
CA ASP A 78 -9.79 -26.94 14.40
C ASP A 78 -10.60 -26.24 15.51
N PHE A 79 -11.67 -25.50 15.12
CA PHE A 79 -12.58 -24.83 16.03
C PHE A 79 -13.85 -25.65 16.25
N PRO A 80 -14.45 -25.60 17.48
CA PRO A 80 -15.73 -26.25 17.73
C PRO A 80 -16.81 -25.72 16.79
N ALA A 81 -17.51 -26.61 16.07
CA ALA A 81 -18.47 -26.23 15.05
C ALA A 81 -19.53 -25.22 15.54
N ALA A 82 -20.03 -25.40 16.77
CA ALA A 82 -21.03 -24.51 17.40
C ALA A 82 -20.49 -23.09 17.72
N ARG A 83 -19.19 -22.82 17.58
CA ARG A 83 -18.56 -21.54 17.91
C ARG A 83 -17.89 -20.85 16.73
N ARG A 84 -17.87 -21.48 15.58
CA ARG A 84 -17.18 -20.94 14.39
C ARG A 84 -17.80 -19.65 13.89
N SER A 85 -19.12 -19.60 13.79
CA SER A 85 -19.86 -18.42 13.32
C SER A 85 -19.67 -17.24 14.26
N ASP A 86 -19.87 -17.46 15.59
CA ASP A 86 -19.69 -16.42 16.60
C ASP A 86 -18.26 -15.85 16.59
N ALA A 87 -17.27 -16.73 16.41
CA ALA A 87 -15.87 -16.31 16.36
C ALA A 87 -15.56 -15.54 15.05
N ALA A 88 -16.03 -16.02 13.90
CA ALA A 88 -15.83 -15.31 12.62
C ALA A 88 -16.45 -13.91 12.67
N GLU A 89 -17.70 -13.79 13.09
CA GLU A 89 -18.40 -12.51 13.19
C GLU A 89 -17.74 -11.55 14.18
N ALA A 90 -17.30 -12.04 15.34
CA ALA A 90 -16.73 -11.20 16.38
C ALA A 90 -15.31 -10.72 16.07
N PHE A 91 -14.48 -11.52 15.39
CA PHE A 91 -13.07 -11.21 15.16
C PHE A 91 -12.76 -10.74 13.74
N PHE A 92 -13.55 -11.13 12.75
CA PHE A 92 -13.30 -10.88 11.34
C PHE A 92 -14.49 -10.22 10.63
N PRO A 93 -15.03 -9.09 11.17
CA PRO A 93 -16.02 -8.32 10.42
C PRO A 93 -15.44 -7.90 9.08
N GLU A 94 -16.25 -7.92 8.02
CA GLU A 94 -15.79 -7.52 6.69
C GLU A 94 -15.38 -6.05 6.67
N LEU A 95 -14.11 -5.77 6.36
CA LEU A 95 -13.56 -4.42 6.27
C LEU A 95 -13.48 -3.90 4.84
N ILE A 96 -13.26 -4.79 3.87
CA ILE A 96 -13.13 -4.48 2.44
C ILE A 96 -14.00 -5.44 1.64
N HIS A 97 -14.77 -4.89 0.72
CA HIS A 97 -15.62 -5.63 -0.20
C HIS A 97 -15.21 -5.37 -1.64
N GLU A 98 -15.01 -6.41 -2.46
CA GLU A 98 -14.66 -6.27 -3.87
C GLU A 98 -15.83 -5.68 -4.66
N VAL A 99 -15.60 -4.53 -5.31
CA VAL A 99 -16.58 -3.88 -6.19
C VAL A 99 -16.38 -4.31 -7.63
N THR A 100 -15.13 -4.28 -8.08
CA THR A 100 -14.76 -4.70 -9.44
C THR A 100 -13.29 -5.05 -9.51
N ARG A 101 -12.96 -5.90 -10.47
CA ARG A 101 -11.60 -6.38 -10.73
C ARG A 101 -11.29 -6.17 -12.21
N GLN A 102 -10.17 -5.50 -12.47
CA GLN A 102 -9.60 -5.35 -13.81
C GLN A 102 -8.39 -6.26 -13.94
N VAL A 103 -8.35 -7.03 -15.01
CA VAL A 103 -7.29 -8.00 -15.29
C VAL A 103 -6.51 -7.55 -16.53
N ALA A 104 -5.20 -7.50 -16.43
CA ALA A 104 -4.29 -7.11 -17.51
C ALA A 104 -3.10 -8.07 -17.62
N ASP A 105 -2.23 -7.84 -18.60
CA ASP A 105 -0.98 -8.58 -18.81
C ASP A 105 -1.18 -10.10 -18.86
N GLY A 106 -2.21 -10.55 -19.57
CA GLY A 106 -2.52 -11.97 -19.67
C GLY A 106 -2.91 -12.62 -18.35
N GLY A 107 -3.43 -11.84 -17.39
CA GLY A 107 -3.90 -12.33 -16.08
C GLY A 107 -2.83 -12.25 -14.98
N THR A 108 -1.66 -11.69 -15.25
CA THR A 108 -0.60 -11.54 -14.22
C THR A 108 -0.72 -10.25 -13.42
N THR A 109 -1.52 -9.29 -13.88
CA THR A 109 -1.82 -8.03 -13.18
C THR A 109 -3.32 -7.95 -12.90
N ILE A 110 -3.67 -7.75 -11.62
CA ILE A 110 -5.06 -7.60 -11.16
C ILE A 110 -5.17 -6.32 -10.35
N LYS A 111 -5.93 -5.35 -10.86
CA LYS A 111 -6.33 -4.14 -10.13
C LYS A 111 -7.72 -4.36 -9.55
N THR A 112 -7.86 -4.21 -8.24
CA THR A 112 -9.12 -4.37 -7.53
C THR A 112 -9.57 -3.06 -6.91
N LEU A 113 -10.84 -2.71 -7.13
CA LEU A 113 -11.54 -1.63 -6.43
C LEU A 113 -12.29 -2.23 -5.25
N TRP A 114 -12.01 -1.70 -4.07
CA TRP A 114 -12.59 -2.13 -2.80
C TRP A 114 -13.54 -1.07 -2.25
N ARG A 115 -14.66 -1.50 -1.71
CA ARG A 115 -15.55 -0.68 -0.88
C ARG A 115 -15.26 -0.98 0.59
N LEU A 116 -15.03 0.06 1.36
CA LEU A 116 -14.82 -0.01 2.80
C LEU A 116 -16.17 0.04 3.54
N PHE A 117 -16.14 -0.21 4.87
CA PHE A 117 -17.32 -0.25 5.73
C PHE A 117 -18.21 1.00 5.65
N ASP A 118 -17.62 2.15 5.35
CA ASP A 118 -18.28 3.46 5.28
C ASP A 118 -18.70 3.86 3.85
N GLY A 119 -18.58 2.94 2.89
CA GLY A 119 -18.88 3.19 1.48
C GLY A 119 -17.73 3.80 0.69
N SER A 120 -16.66 4.24 1.36
CA SER A 120 -15.46 4.78 0.70
C SER A 120 -14.79 3.75 -0.20
N LEU A 121 -14.11 4.22 -1.24
CA LEU A 121 -13.44 3.37 -2.21
C LEU A 121 -11.93 3.52 -2.13
N ILE A 122 -11.24 2.39 -2.26
CA ILE A 122 -9.78 2.33 -2.40
C ILE A 122 -9.40 1.33 -3.48
N GLU A 123 -8.14 1.37 -3.91
CA GLU A 123 -7.59 0.44 -4.88
C GLU A 123 -6.41 -0.33 -4.33
N SER A 124 -6.22 -1.55 -4.85
CA SER A 124 -4.97 -2.29 -4.76
C SER A 124 -4.62 -2.94 -6.09
N VAL A 125 -3.33 -3.20 -6.32
CA VAL A 125 -2.86 -3.83 -7.56
C VAL A 125 -1.93 -4.99 -7.22
N LEU A 126 -2.34 -6.19 -7.61
CA LEU A 126 -1.54 -7.41 -7.48
C LEU A 126 -0.85 -7.70 -8.83
N MET A 127 0.47 -7.81 -8.80
CA MET A 127 1.30 -7.99 -10.00
C MET A 127 2.22 -9.19 -9.82
N ARG A 128 2.14 -10.16 -10.73
CA ARG A 128 3.01 -11.32 -10.76
C ARG A 128 4.09 -11.16 -11.82
N TYR A 129 5.32 -11.19 -11.39
CA TYR A 129 6.52 -11.22 -12.23
C TYR A 129 7.14 -12.61 -12.21
N PRO A 130 8.08 -12.95 -13.12
CA PRO A 130 8.72 -14.27 -13.14
C PRO A 130 9.37 -14.70 -11.82
N THR A 131 9.91 -13.75 -11.05
CA THR A 131 10.69 -14.04 -9.83
C THR A 131 10.05 -13.50 -8.54
N ARG A 132 8.97 -12.72 -8.63
CA ARG A 132 8.32 -12.10 -7.47
C ARG A 132 6.87 -11.82 -7.73
N THR A 133 6.10 -11.70 -6.66
CA THR A 133 4.74 -11.17 -6.70
C THR A 133 4.65 -9.95 -5.80
N THR A 134 4.19 -8.84 -6.33
CA THR A 134 4.13 -7.55 -5.65
C THR A 134 2.68 -7.11 -5.50
N LEU A 135 2.30 -6.68 -4.32
CA LEU A 135 1.02 -6.03 -4.05
C LEU A 135 1.26 -4.55 -3.75
N CYS A 136 0.64 -3.69 -4.54
CA CYS A 136 0.52 -2.26 -4.26
C CYS A 136 -0.74 -2.02 -3.44
N ILE A 137 -0.60 -1.41 -2.25
CA ILE A 137 -1.69 -1.21 -1.30
C ILE A 137 -1.90 0.26 -0.97
N SER A 138 -3.16 0.56 -0.61
CA SER A 138 -3.60 1.86 -0.14
C SER A 138 -3.47 1.99 1.38
N SER A 139 -3.20 3.20 1.87
CA SER A 139 -3.05 3.52 3.29
C SER A 139 -4.01 4.59 3.80
N GLN A 140 -4.66 5.33 2.89
CA GLN A 140 -5.67 6.35 3.19
C GLN A 140 -6.80 6.28 2.17
N VAL A 141 -7.96 6.78 2.54
CA VAL A 141 -9.04 7.08 1.60
C VAL A 141 -8.82 8.49 1.06
N GLY A 142 -8.43 8.58 -0.21
CA GLY A 142 -7.93 9.83 -0.78
C GLY A 142 -6.49 10.16 -0.33
N CYS A 143 -6.04 11.39 -0.58
CA CYS A 143 -4.71 11.87 -0.17
C CYS A 143 -4.72 13.38 0.04
N GLY A 144 -4.20 13.83 1.18
CA GLY A 144 -4.14 15.26 1.54
C GLY A 144 -2.92 16.01 0.98
N MET A 145 -2.09 15.37 0.15
CA MET A 145 -0.85 16.00 -0.33
C MET A 145 -1.08 16.97 -1.50
N GLY A 146 -2.18 16.82 -2.25
CA GLY A 146 -2.59 17.76 -3.29
C GLY A 146 -1.69 17.84 -4.52
N CYS A 147 -0.91 16.78 -4.82
CA CYS A 147 -0.07 16.75 -6.02
C CYS A 147 -0.93 16.81 -7.29
N PRO A 148 -0.74 17.82 -8.17
CA PRO A 148 -1.63 18.05 -9.32
C PRO A 148 -1.58 16.95 -10.38
N PHE A 149 -0.49 16.19 -10.46
CA PHE A 149 -0.32 15.07 -11.39
C PHE A 149 -0.90 13.75 -10.86
N CYS A 150 -1.43 13.71 -9.62
CA CYS A 150 -1.91 12.49 -8.98
C CYS A 150 -3.42 12.50 -8.86
N ALA A 151 -4.11 11.53 -9.48
CA ALA A 151 -5.56 11.41 -9.40
C ALA A 151 -6.07 11.35 -7.95
N THR A 152 -5.40 10.57 -7.09
CA THR A 152 -5.74 10.47 -5.66
C THR A 152 -5.53 11.79 -4.92
N GLY A 153 -4.47 12.55 -5.28
CA GLY A 153 -4.18 13.85 -4.68
C GLY A 153 -5.26 14.90 -4.97
N GLN A 154 -5.92 14.80 -6.13
CA GLN A 154 -7.02 15.70 -6.51
C GLN A 154 -8.33 15.42 -5.76
N LEU A 155 -8.50 14.20 -5.21
CA LEU A 155 -9.69 13.85 -4.43
C LEU A 155 -9.68 14.44 -3.00
N GLY A 156 -8.52 14.89 -2.52
CA GLY A 156 -8.33 15.26 -1.12
C GLY A 156 -8.33 14.07 -0.18
N LEU A 157 -8.18 14.31 1.11
CA LEU A 157 -8.17 13.28 2.16
C LEU A 157 -9.55 13.16 2.80
N THR A 158 -10.13 11.97 2.73
CA THR A 158 -11.37 11.64 3.47
C THR A 158 -11.03 11.19 4.88
N ARG A 159 -10.19 10.14 5.02
CA ARG A 159 -9.73 9.62 6.31
C ARG A 159 -8.50 8.72 6.19
N ASN A 160 -7.87 8.48 7.33
CA ASN A 160 -6.89 7.42 7.47
C ASN A 160 -7.58 6.04 7.49
N MET A 161 -6.92 5.03 6.94
CA MET A 161 -7.33 3.64 7.07
C MET A 161 -6.85 3.06 8.41
N SER A 162 -7.58 2.10 8.96
CA SER A 162 -7.09 1.31 10.10
C SER A 162 -5.99 0.35 9.67
N ALA A 163 -5.26 -0.22 10.64
CA ALA A 163 -4.29 -1.25 10.34
C ALA A 163 -4.97 -2.49 9.72
N GLY A 164 -6.14 -2.87 10.22
CA GLY A 164 -6.95 -3.96 9.68
C GLY A 164 -7.33 -3.74 8.21
N GLU A 165 -7.85 -2.54 7.84
CA GLU A 165 -8.18 -2.23 6.45
C GLU A 165 -6.96 -2.28 5.52
N ILE A 166 -5.77 -1.90 6.01
CA ILE A 166 -4.52 -2.00 5.25
C ILE A 166 -4.12 -3.47 5.07
N VAL A 167 -4.17 -4.25 6.15
CA VAL A 167 -3.71 -5.64 6.20
C VAL A 167 -4.66 -6.58 5.45
N GLU A 168 -5.98 -6.28 5.41
CA GLU A 168 -6.95 -7.06 4.65
C GLU A 168 -6.64 -7.10 3.14
N GLN A 169 -6.11 -6.01 2.57
CA GLN A 169 -5.64 -6.03 1.18
C GLN A 169 -4.55 -7.08 0.98
N VAL A 170 -3.66 -7.25 1.97
CA VAL A 170 -2.58 -8.24 1.94
C VAL A 170 -3.13 -9.66 2.09
N ARG A 171 -4.06 -9.87 3.05
CA ARG A 171 -4.68 -11.18 3.28
C ARG A 171 -5.38 -11.70 2.02
N VAL A 172 -6.23 -10.88 1.42
CA VAL A 172 -6.99 -11.28 0.21
C VAL A 172 -6.05 -11.57 -0.94
N ALA A 173 -5.02 -10.73 -1.17
CA ALA A 173 -4.04 -10.99 -2.22
C ALA A 173 -3.19 -12.23 -1.96
N ALA A 174 -2.82 -12.50 -0.69
CA ALA A 174 -2.09 -13.71 -0.33
C ALA A 174 -2.95 -14.97 -0.55
N LYS A 175 -4.26 -14.90 -0.23
CA LYS A 175 -5.23 -15.97 -0.51
C LYS A 175 -5.36 -16.20 -2.01
N ALA A 176 -5.56 -15.16 -2.81
CA ALA A 176 -5.66 -15.25 -4.26
C ALA A 176 -4.42 -15.91 -4.90
N MET A 177 -3.23 -15.57 -4.39
CA MET A 177 -1.98 -16.19 -4.83
C MET A 177 -1.89 -17.67 -4.44
N ARG A 178 -2.27 -18.04 -3.22
CA ARG A 178 -2.30 -19.43 -2.75
C ARG A 178 -3.26 -20.27 -3.59
N ASP A 179 -4.43 -19.73 -3.86
CA ASP A 179 -5.53 -20.42 -4.53
C ASP A 179 -5.35 -20.44 -6.07
N GLY A 180 -4.32 -19.75 -6.61
CA GLY A 180 -3.98 -19.77 -8.03
C GLY A 180 -4.87 -18.91 -8.92
N GLU A 181 -5.51 -17.88 -8.37
CA GLU A 181 -6.39 -16.96 -9.11
C GLU A 181 -5.63 -16.04 -10.09
N VAL A 182 -4.31 -15.89 -9.88
CA VAL A 182 -3.44 -15.09 -10.74
C VAL A 182 -2.77 -15.99 -11.78
N ALA A 183 -2.72 -15.56 -13.03
CA ALA A 183 -2.10 -16.35 -14.09
C ALA A 183 -0.69 -16.83 -13.71
N GLY A 184 -0.40 -18.10 -14.01
CA GLY A 184 0.81 -18.80 -13.58
C GLY A 184 0.61 -19.73 -12.39
N GLY A 185 -0.65 -19.92 -11.93
CA GLY A 185 -1.04 -20.91 -10.89
C GLY A 185 -0.71 -20.48 -9.46
N SER A 186 -0.81 -21.41 -8.52
CA SER A 186 -0.54 -21.15 -7.10
C SER A 186 0.85 -20.58 -6.87
N GLY A 187 0.94 -19.68 -5.90
CA GLY A 187 2.19 -18.99 -5.58
C GLY A 187 2.14 -18.29 -4.23
N ARG A 188 3.16 -17.50 -3.94
CA ARG A 188 3.27 -16.75 -2.70
C ARG A 188 3.38 -15.25 -2.98
N LEU A 189 2.66 -14.44 -2.22
CA LEU A 189 2.87 -13.01 -2.17
C LEU A 189 4.23 -12.73 -1.49
N SER A 190 5.13 -12.02 -2.18
CA SER A 190 6.51 -11.84 -1.72
C SER A 190 6.90 -10.41 -1.41
N ASN A 191 6.23 -9.42 -2.03
CA ASN A 191 6.59 -8.01 -1.95
C ASN A 191 5.35 -7.15 -1.71
N ILE A 192 5.49 -6.13 -0.87
CA ILE A 192 4.43 -5.14 -0.61
C ILE A 192 4.99 -3.75 -0.87
N VAL A 193 4.23 -2.91 -1.56
CA VAL A 193 4.57 -1.50 -1.76
C VAL A 193 3.40 -0.61 -1.33
N PHE A 194 3.64 0.33 -0.45
CA PHE A 194 2.70 1.36 -0.03
C PHE A 194 2.73 2.52 -1.04
N MET A 195 2.26 2.25 -2.25
CA MET A 195 2.26 3.16 -3.39
C MET A 195 0.86 3.28 -4.03
N GLY A 196 -0.17 2.83 -3.35
CA GLY A 196 -1.57 3.03 -3.71
C GLY A 196 -2.07 4.40 -3.24
N MET A 197 -3.33 4.45 -2.79
CA MET A 197 -3.93 5.70 -2.35
C MET A 197 -3.42 6.12 -0.97
N GLY A 198 -3.06 7.43 -0.84
CA GLY A 198 -2.67 8.06 0.41
C GLY A 198 -1.18 8.27 0.61
N GLU A 199 -0.85 9.10 1.62
CA GLU A 199 0.50 9.32 2.12
C GLU A 199 0.74 8.45 3.36
N PRO A 200 1.59 7.41 3.30
CA PRO A 200 1.79 6.50 4.41
C PRO A 200 2.27 7.18 5.70
N MET A 201 3.11 8.21 5.58
CA MET A 201 3.60 8.95 6.75
C MET A 201 2.51 9.84 7.38
N GLY A 202 1.44 10.15 6.63
CA GLY A 202 0.23 10.81 7.15
C GLY A 202 -0.66 9.87 7.97
N ASN A 203 -0.50 8.55 7.81
CA ASN A 203 -1.17 7.50 8.58
C ASN A 203 -0.16 6.60 9.33
N TYR A 204 0.88 7.21 9.87
CA TYR A 204 2.07 6.52 10.37
C TYR A 204 1.77 5.36 11.33
N LYS A 205 0.89 5.56 12.32
CA LYS A 205 0.59 4.53 13.33
C LYS A 205 -0.01 3.25 12.72
N SER A 206 -1.02 3.40 11.85
CA SER A 206 -1.66 2.25 11.20
C SER A 206 -0.72 1.58 10.19
N VAL A 207 0.05 2.37 9.44
CA VAL A 207 1.05 1.85 8.49
C VAL A 207 2.14 1.08 9.23
N LEU A 208 2.66 1.59 10.34
CA LEU A 208 3.67 0.89 11.13
C LEU A 208 3.12 -0.42 11.72
N SER A 209 1.89 -0.39 12.25
CA SER A 209 1.20 -1.59 12.73
C SER A 209 1.03 -2.62 11.61
N ALA A 210 0.59 -2.19 10.42
CA ALA A 210 0.47 -3.07 9.26
C ALA A 210 1.84 -3.65 8.83
N VAL A 211 2.90 -2.83 8.77
CA VAL A 211 4.26 -3.31 8.45
C VAL A 211 4.72 -4.40 9.41
N ARG A 212 4.47 -4.24 10.71
CA ARG A 212 4.82 -5.25 11.73
C ARG A 212 4.04 -6.53 11.51
N GLN A 213 2.72 -6.47 11.30
CA GLN A 213 1.87 -7.62 11.03
C GLN A 213 2.25 -8.32 9.71
N ILE A 214 2.57 -7.56 8.66
CA ILE A 214 3.01 -8.13 7.38
C ILE A 214 4.35 -8.86 7.54
N SER A 215 5.27 -8.32 8.34
CA SER A 215 6.65 -8.86 8.45
C SER A 215 6.85 -9.89 9.54
N SER A 216 6.01 -9.94 10.55
CA SER A 216 6.07 -10.99 11.59
C SER A 216 5.77 -12.37 11.01
N MET A 217 6.35 -13.40 11.61
CA MET A 217 6.07 -14.79 11.21
C MET A 217 4.70 -15.23 11.74
N PRO A 218 4.01 -16.16 11.07
CA PRO A 218 2.82 -16.79 11.63
C PRO A 218 3.10 -17.42 13.01
N PRO A 219 2.17 -17.33 13.97
CA PRO A 219 0.81 -16.78 13.85
C PRO A 219 0.69 -15.28 14.13
N GLU A 220 1.77 -14.52 14.31
CA GLU A 220 1.73 -13.08 14.61
C GLU A 220 1.62 -12.20 13.36
N GLY A 221 1.87 -12.76 12.17
CA GLY A 221 1.86 -12.03 10.89
C GLY A 221 2.00 -12.92 9.67
N PHE A 222 2.11 -12.28 8.49
CA PHE A 222 2.11 -12.97 7.19
C PHE A 222 3.46 -13.56 6.77
N GLY A 223 4.54 -13.30 7.50
CA GLY A 223 5.88 -13.81 7.19
C GLY A 223 6.50 -13.23 5.91
N ILE A 224 6.08 -12.05 5.47
CA ILE A 224 6.69 -11.35 4.34
C ILE A 224 7.84 -10.51 4.89
N SER A 225 9.07 -10.83 4.50
CA SER A 225 10.25 -10.11 5.01
C SER A 225 10.10 -8.59 4.91
N ALA A 226 10.40 -7.86 6.00
CA ALA A 226 10.42 -6.41 6.00
C ALA A 226 11.33 -5.81 4.89
N ARG A 227 12.36 -6.54 4.47
CA ARG A 227 13.23 -6.16 3.34
C ARG A 227 12.49 -6.10 2.00
N ASN A 228 11.34 -6.76 1.89
CA ASN A 228 10.48 -6.80 0.72
C ASN A 228 9.28 -5.86 0.85
N ILE A 229 9.22 -5.06 1.89
CA ILE A 229 8.21 -4.02 2.07
C ILE A 229 8.83 -2.68 1.70
N THR A 230 8.17 -1.93 0.83
CA THR A 230 8.55 -0.56 0.48
C THR A 230 7.51 0.41 1.02
N VAL A 231 7.96 1.39 1.78
CA VAL A 231 7.12 2.49 2.25
C VAL A 231 7.50 3.74 1.47
N SER A 232 6.54 4.28 0.72
CA SER A 232 6.71 5.50 -0.08
C SER A 232 6.29 6.73 0.73
N THR A 233 6.86 7.87 0.42
CA THR A 233 6.45 9.18 0.98
C THR A 233 6.83 10.31 0.04
N VAL A 234 6.01 11.36 0.01
CA VAL A 234 6.35 12.62 -0.68
C VAL A 234 7.41 13.44 0.08
N GLY A 235 7.95 12.93 1.19
CA GLY A 235 8.97 13.61 1.97
C GLY A 235 8.44 14.25 3.25
N VAL A 236 7.58 13.55 3.98
CA VAL A 236 7.16 13.94 5.34
C VAL A 236 8.32 13.66 6.30
N VAL A 237 9.25 14.61 6.42
CA VAL A 237 10.53 14.48 7.15
C VAL A 237 10.38 13.89 8.54
N PRO A 238 9.45 14.33 9.41
CA PRO A 238 9.29 13.72 10.73
C PRO A 238 8.90 12.24 10.67
N GLY A 239 8.13 11.83 9.65
CA GLY A 239 7.77 10.43 9.45
C GLY A 239 8.96 9.58 9.02
N ILE A 240 9.82 10.09 8.14
CA ILE A 240 11.05 9.42 7.70
C ILE A 240 11.98 9.17 8.88
N ARG A 241 12.20 10.21 9.72
CA ARG A 241 13.06 10.12 10.92
C ARG A 241 12.53 9.09 11.91
N LYS A 242 11.23 9.11 12.20
CA LYS A 242 10.60 8.09 13.05
C LYS A 242 10.79 6.68 12.50
N LEU A 243 10.62 6.49 11.18
CA LEU A 243 10.80 5.18 10.56
C LEU A 243 12.26 4.69 10.69
N ALA A 244 13.23 5.59 10.66
CA ALA A 244 14.64 5.26 10.91
C ALA A 244 14.89 4.74 12.34
N GLU A 245 14.18 5.26 13.32
CA GLU A 245 14.27 4.88 14.75
C GLU A 245 13.61 3.52 15.05
N GLU A 246 12.66 3.07 14.22
CA GLU A 246 11.93 1.80 14.42
C GLU A 246 12.81 0.55 14.26
N GLY A 247 13.97 0.66 13.61
CA GLY A 247 14.87 -0.46 13.38
C GLY A 247 14.33 -1.54 12.44
N ILE A 248 13.21 -1.29 11.76
CA ILE A 248 12.59 -2.23 10.80
C ILE A 248 13.22 -1.99 9.42
N PRO A 249 13.86 -3.01 8.79
CA PRO A 249 14.63 -2.82 7.56
C PRO A 249 13.76 -2.77 6.29
N VAL A 250 12.68 -1.98 6.29
CA VAL A 250 11.88 -1.73 5.08
C VAL A 250 12.70 -0.94 4.04
N ARG A 251 12.23 -0.87 2.82
CA ARG A 251 12.76 0.05 1.82
C ARG A 251 12.01 1.37 1.90
N LEU A 252 12.74 2.47 2.01
CA LEU A 252 12.17 3.81 1.86
C LEU A 252 12.15 4.19 0.37
N ALA A 253 11.02 4.69 -0.11
CA ALA A 253 10.90 5.33 -1.41
C ALA A 253 10.47 6.79 -1.22
N VAL A 254 11.23 7.71 -1.82
CA VAL A 254 10.94 9.15 -1.74
C VAL A 254 10.40 9.63 -3.09
N SER A 255 9.16 10.05 -3.11
CA SER A 255 8.50 10.67 -4.26
C SER A 255 9.02 12.11 -4.42
N LEU A 256 10.16 12.25 -5.11
CA LEU A 256 10.84 13.53 -5.26
C LEU A 256 10.26 14.35 -6.42
N HIS A 257 10.19 13.75 -7.61
CA HIS A 257 9.58 14.24 -8.86
C HIS A 257 10.20 15.52 -9.45
N ALA A 258 11.01 16.25 -8.71
CA ALA A 258 11.74 17.43 -9.19
C ALA A 258 13.08 17.58 -8.46
N PRO A 259 14.14 18.08 -9.15
CA PRO A 259 15.45 18.23 -8.56
C PRO A 259 15.67 19.61 -7.90
N SER A 260 14.78 20.58 -8.12
CA SER A 260 14.83 21.92 -7.51
C SER A 260 13.58 22.23 -6.73
N ASP A 261 13.68 23.17 -5.78
CA ASP A 261 12.54 23.54 -4.94
C ASP A 261 11.48 24.30 -5.72
N GLU A 262 11.89 25.15 -6.68
CA GLU A 262 10.97 25.93 -7.51
C GLU A 262 10.02 24.99 -8.27
N LEU A 263 10.57 24.00 -8.96
CA LEU A 263 9.75 23.04 -9.69
C LEU A 263 8.98 22.10 -8.76
N ARG A 264 9.59 21.72 -7.63
CA ARG A 264 8.96 20.84 -6.67
C ARG A 264 7.80 21.50 -5.92
N ASP A 265 7.82 22.80 -5.70
CA ASP A 265 6.71 23.56 -5.10
C ASP A 265 5.45 23.52 -5.95
N GLU A 266 5.60 23.40 -7.28
CA GLU A 266 4.48 23.27 -8.22
C GLU A 266 3.96 21.83 -8.26
N LEU A 267 4.85 20.83 -8.26
CA LEU A 267 4.49 19.42 -8.43
C LEU A 267 4.13 18.72 -7.12
N VAL A 268 4.76 19.09 -6.03
CA VAL A 268 4.59 18.47 -4.70
C VAL A 268 4.39 19.55 -3.64
N PRO A 269 3.17 19.98 -3.35
CA PRO A 269 2.90 21.10 -2.42
C PRO A 269 3.50 20.94 -1.02
N MET A 270 3.80 19.70 -0.60
CA MET A 270 4.50 19.40 0.65
C MET A 270 5.91 20.01 0.70
N ASN A 271 6.52 20.33 -0.45
CA ASN A 271 7.84 20.95 -0.53
C ASN A 271 7.91 22.31 0.20
N LYS A 272 6.81 23.07 0.19
CA LYS A 272 6.69 24.33 0.94
C LYS A 272 6.89 24.16 2.44
N ARG A 273 6.69 22.95 2.95
CA ARG A 273 6.89 22.61 4.37
C ARG A 273 8.23 21.93 4.62
N PHE A 274 8.66 21.07 3.70
CA PHE A 274 9.94 20.35 3.76
C PHE A 274 10.58 20.42 2.38
N ASN A 275 11.57 21.26 2.21
CA ASN A 275 12.25 21.48 0.95
C ASN A 275 13.07 20.26 0.51
N THR A 276 13.56 20.29 -0.72
CA THR A 276 14.30 19.19 -1.33
C THR A 276 15.50 18.74 -0.48
N GLU A 277 16.26 19.69 0.07
CA GLU A 277 17.43 19.41 0.91
C GLU A 277 17.04 18.65 2.17
N GLN A 278 16.05 19.17 2.93
CA GLN A 278 15.56 18.52 4.15
C GLN A 278 15.03 17.09 3.91
N VAL A 279 14.39 16.87 2.76
CA VAL A 279 13.87 15.55 2.38
C VAL A 279 15.03 14.59 2.05
N LEU A 280 16.04 15.05 1.30
CA LEU A 280 17.20 14.23 0.95
C LEU A 280 18.09 13.96 2.18
N ASP A 281 18.25 14.92 3.08
CA ASP A 281 18.93 14.71 4.37
C ASP A 281 18.25 13.64 5.20
N ALA A 282 16.92 13.72 5.35
CA ALA A 282 16.17 12.71 6.09
C ALA A 282 16.24 11.31 5.42
N ALA A 283 16.25 11.26 4.10
CA ALA A 283 16.44 10.01 3.35
C ALA A 283 17.86 9.45 3.56
N HIS A 284 18.86 10.30 3.63
CA HIS A 284 20.24 9.92 3.95
C HIS A 284 20.36 9.40 5.39
N ASP A 285 19.77 10.09 6.37
CA ASP A 285 19.71 9.64 7.76
C ASP A 285 19.07 8.26 7.85
N TYR A 286 17.98 8.02 7.10
CA TYR A 286 17.34 6.72 7.00
C TYR A 286 18.30 5.65 6.45
N TYR A 287 19.07 5.96 5.39
CA TYR A 287 20.08 5.05 4.86
C TYR A 287 21.13 4.72 5.91
N LEU A 288 21.63 5.72 6.63
CA LEU A 288 22.65 5.51 7.67
C LEU A 288 22.15 4.60 8.80
N ALA A 289 20.89 4.75 9.20
CA ALA A 289 20.29 3.92 10.24
C ALA A 289 19.97 2.50 9.77
N SER A 290 19.29 2.38 8.61
CA SER A 290 18.76 1.10 8.12
C SER A 290 19.76 0.29 7.29
N LYS A 291 20.80 0.91 6.76
CA LYS A 291 21.73 0.39 5.75
C LYS A 291 21.00 -0.09 4.48
N ARG A 292 19.84 0.50 4.21
CA ARG A 292 18.99 0.19 3.06
C ARG A 292 19.04 1.32 2.06
N ARG A 293 19.43 1.01 0.82
CA ARG A 293 19.43 1.98 -0.28
C ARG A 293 18.03 2.55 -0.48
N VAL A 294 17.91 3.89 -0.56
CA VAL A 294 16.66 4.60 -0.76
C VAL A 294 16.30 4.61 -2.26
N SER A 295 15.03 4.49 -2.55
CA SER A 295 14.50 4.70 -3.90
C SER A 295 14.02 6.14 -4.05
N ILE A 296 14.47 6.82 -5.10
CA ILE A 296 13.99 8.16 -5.47
C ILE A 296 13.05 7.98 -6.65
N GLU A 297 11.76 8.12 -6.37
CA GLU A 297 10.71 8.01 -7.39
C GLU A 297 10.62 9.34 -8.15
N TYR A 298 10.66 9.25 -9.47
CA TYR A 298 10.68 10.41 -10.36
C TYR A 298 9.70 10.21 -11.52
N ALA A 299 8.48 10.73 -11.37
CA ALA A 299 7.49 10.71 -12.45
C ALA A 299 7.94 11.65 -13.57
N LEU A 300 8.20 11.09 -14.75
CA LEU A 300 8.62 11.85 -15.92
C LEU A 300 7.42 12.50 -16.60
N MET A 301 7.43 13.84 -16.65
CA MET A 301 6.39 14.68 -17.22
C MET A 301 6.98 15.46 -18.38
N ARG A 302 6.49 15.17 -19.59
CA ARG A 302 6.99 15.77 -20.83
C ARG A 302 6.94 17.30 -20.79
N GLY A 303 8.09 17.93 -21.05
CA GLY A 303 8.23 19.38 -21.10
C GLY A 303 8.19 20.08 -19.73
N ILE A 304 8.11 19.31 -18.62
CA ILE A 304 8.06 19.87 -17.26
C ILE A 304 9.34 19.51 -16.50
N ASN A 305 9.63 18.23 -16.31
CA ASN A 305 10.75 17.77 -15.49
C ASN A 305 11.66 16.74 -16.18
N ASP A 306 11.52 16.55 -17.49
CA ASP A 306 12.22 15.56 -18.31
C ASP A 306 13.44 16.10 -19.08
N GLN A 307 13.86 17.33 -18.81
CA GLN A 307 14.99 17.96 -19.48
C GLN A 307 16.33 17.45 -18.93
N ALA A 308 17.38 17.49 -19.78
CA ALA A 308 18.72 17.02 -19.41
C ALA A 308 19.32 17.74 -18.20
N GLU A 309 19.03 19.04 -18.03
CA GLU A 309 19.44 19.84 -16.88
C GLU A 309 18.81 19.37 -15.57
N HIS A 310 17.57 18.90 -15.59
CA HIS A 310 16.94 18.31 -14.43
C HIS A 310 17.66 17.02 -13.98
N ALA A 311 18.03 16.16 -14.93
CA ALA A 311 18.80 14.95 -14.66
C ALA A 311 20.18 15.28 -14.08
N LYS A 312 20.89 16.29 -14.63
CA LYS A 312 22.21 16.75 -14.14
C LYS A 312 22.10 17.30 -12.71
N LEU A 313 21.08 18.13 -12.44
CA LEU A 313 20.87 18.69 -11.11
C LEU A 313 20.53 17.60 -10.09
N LEU A 314 19.65 16.65 -10.45
CA LEU A 314 19.31 15.51 -9.60
C LEU A 314 20.56 14.68 -9.26
N ALA A 315 21.37 14.34 -10.27
CA ALA A 315 22.61 13.61 -10.07
C ALA A 315 23.57 14.36 -9.14
N LYS A 316 23.75 15.68 -9.34
CA LYS A 316 24.58 16.52 -8.46
C LYS A 316 24.12 16.47 -7.00
N ARG A 317 22.79 16.58 -6.76
CA ARG A 317 22.23 16.52 -5.41
C ARG A 317 22.43 15.15 -4.76
N LEU A 318 22.17 14.07 -5.50
CA LEU A 318 22.29 12.70 -4.96
C LEU A 318 23.76 12.31 -4.70
N ASN A 319 24.69 12.69 -5.58
CA ASN A 319 26.12 12.41 -5.41
C ASN A 319 26.72 13.13 -4.18
N HIS A 320 26.09 14.21 -3.70
CA HIS A 320 26.48 14.86 -2.45
C HIS A 320 26.44 13.89 -1.26
N TYR A 321 25.51 12.96 -1.26
CA TYR A 321 25.35 11.95 -0.19
C TYR A 321 26.19 10.69 -0.41
N GLY A 322 26.91 10.59 -1.52
CA GLY A 322 27.77 9.47 -1.92
C GLY A 322 27.10 8.46 -2.80
N ASP A 323 27.91 7.72 -3.56
CA ASP A 323 27.49 6.69 -4.48
C ASP A 323 26.78 5.54 -3.74
N ASP A 324 25.92 4.79 -4.45
CA ASP A 324 25.20 3.60 -3.94
C ASP A 324 24.19 3.79 -2.80
N ARG A 325 23.93 5.01 -2.32
CA ARG A 325 22.99 5.25 -1.20
C ARG A 325 21.55 5.40 -1.66
N ALA A 326 21.36 5.88 -2.87
CA ALA A 326 20.05 6.00 -3.51
C ALA A 326 20.10 5.45 -4.93
N HIS A 327 18.94 5.13 -5.48
CA HIS A 327 18.76 4.92 -6.91
C HIS A 327 17.54 5.70 -7.38
N VAL A 328 17.57 6.18 -8.59
CA VAL A 328 16.43 6.87 -9.21
C VAL A 328 15.59 5.86 -9.96
N ASN A 329 14.30 5.89 -9.74
CA ASN A 329 13.30 5.12 -10.45
C ASN A 329 12.46 6.07 -11.33
N PRO A 330 12.82 6.27 -12.61
CA PRO A 330 12.01 7.08 -13.51
C PRO A 330 10.73 6.33 -13.89
N ILE A 331 9.59 6.99 -13.73
CA ILE A 331 8.27 6.43 -13.95
C ILE A 331 7.59 7.27 -15.05
N PRO A 332 7.25 6.71 -16.22
CA PRO A 332 6.46 7.44 -17.20
C PRO A 332 5.09 7.78 -16.61
N LEU A 333 4.71 9.06 -16.69
CA LEU A 333 3.41 9.51 -16.21
C LEU A 333 2.33 9.11 -17.20
N ASN A 334 1.31 8.40 -16.71
CA ASN A 334 0.10 8.17 -17.48
C ASN A 334 -0.80 9.42 -17.43
N PRO A 335 -1.49 9.77 -18.52
CA PRO A 335 -2.49 10.84 -18.49
C PRO A 335 -3.54 10.57 -17.41
N ILE A 336 -3.87 11.60 -16.66
CA ILE A 336 -5.07 11.65 -15.80
C ILE A 336 -6.10 12.52 -16.51
N GLU A 337 -7.25 11.93 -16.82
CA GLU A 337 -8.38 12.67 -17.42
C GLU A 337 -9.13 13.49 -16.38
#